data_a73fb6382fc3dc7845fdfa105e379148
#
_entry.id   a73fb6382fc3dc7845fdfa105e379148
#
_cell.length_a   1.000
_cell.length_b   1.000
_cell.length_c   1.000
_cell.angle_alpha   90.00
_cell.angle_beta   90.00
_cell.angle_gamma   90.00
#
_symmetry.space_group_name_H-M   'P 1'
#
loop_
_entity.id
_entity.type
_entity.pdbx_description
1 polymer ?
#
loop_
_entity_poly.entity_id
_entity_poly.type
_entity_poly.pdbx_seq_one_letter_code
_entity_poly.pdbx_strand_id
1 'polypeptide(L)'
;MSLCASDRRLVRLSAAIALGRWEELRVLRRSAPVGEPNRRWREVLLQSHLFAGFPRTVEAASVLTEAGGLGVCDPDELEPSAPSPAGGSVLFERIYSEQASAVRAALERSHPLLARWIAEHAYARVLARAGLAPDRRELCAVAALAAQEQDRQLAAHARGAVRLGATRAEVQEVLAEIAELLTPAALERAREVVAHFTREP
;
A
#
# COMPACT_ATOMS: atom_id res chain seq x y z
N MET A 1 16.46 7.30 -7.60
CA MET A 1 15.57 7.17 -8.78
C MET A 1 14.28 7.89 -8.46
N SER A 2 13.48 8.28 -9.44
CA SER A 2 12.18 8.92 -9.29
C SER A 2 11.07 7.92 -9.61
N LEU A 3 9.88 8.11 -9.03
CA LEU A 3 8.70 7.30 -9.34
C LEU A 3 8.38 7.36 -10.84
N CYS A 4 8.22 6.22 -11.47
CA CYS A 4 7.73 6.18 -12.86
C CYS A 4 6.24 6.56 -12.91
N ALA A 5 5.76 6.92 -14.10
CA ALA A 5 4.37 7.35 -14.28
C ALA A 5 3.33 6.29 -13.84
N SER A 6 3.64 5.00 -14.03
CA SER A 6 2.78 3.91 -13.54
C SER A 6 2.76 3.86 -12.01
N ASP A 7 3.91 3.99 -11.33
CA ASP A 7 3.96 3.99 -9.86
C ASP A 7 3.22 5.20 -9.28
N ARG A 8 3.34 6.38 -9.90
CA ARG A 8 2.57 7.58 -9.50
C ARG A 8 1.06 7.32 -9.53
N ARG A 9 0.55 6.68 -10.59
CA ARG A 9 -0.87 6.32 -10.66
C ARG A 9 -1.28 5.33 -9.57
N LEU A 10 -0.43 4.35 -9.24
CA LEU A 10 -0.74 3.36 -8.21
C LEU A 10 -0.78 3.95 -6.80
N VAL A 11 0.14 4.84 -6.46
CA VAL A 11 0.12 5.49 -5.13
C VAL A 11 -1.07 6.44 -5.01
N ARG A 12 -1.39 7.18 -6.09
CA ARG A 12 -2.58 8.04 -6.14
C ARG A 12 -3.88 7.23 -6.07
N LEU A 13 -3.96 6.08 -6.75
CA LEU A 13 -5.05 5.11 -6.63
C LEU A 13 -5.25 4.66 -5.17
N SER A 14 -4.18 4.27 -4.49
CA SER A 14 -4.23 3.80 -3.11
C SER A 14 -4.77 4.87 -2.15
N ALA A 15 -4.28 6.11 -2.26
CA ALA A 15 -4.77 7.25 -1.47
C ALA A 15 -6.24 7.57 -1.79
N ALA A 16 -6.63 7.56 -3.07
CA ALA A 16 -7.99 7.85 -3.49
C ALA A 16 -8.99 6.80 -2.96
N ILE A 17 -8.62 5.51 -2.95
CA ILE A 17 -9.42 4.44 -2.31
C ILE A 17 -9.54 4.71 -0.82
N ALA A 18 -8.45 5.01 -0.14
CA ALA A 18 -8.42 5.28 1.29
C ALA A 18 -9.30 6.46 1.71
N LEU A 19 -9.46 7.45 0.83
CA LEU A 19 -10.30 8.64 1.06
C LEU A 19 -11.73 8.50 0.50
N GLY A 20 -12.02 7.48 -0.31
CA GLY A 20 -13.30 7.37 -1.01
C GLY A 20 -13.47 8.42 -2.12
N ARG A 21 -12.38 8.80 -2.79
CA ARG A 21 -12.38 9.79 -3.88
C ARG A 21 -12.72 9.12 -5.21
N TRP A 22 -13.97 8.74 -5.39
CA TRP A 22 -14.43 7.90 -6.52
C TRP A 22 -14.25 8.55 -7.89
N GLU A 23 -14.43 9.86 -8.00
CA GLU A 23 -14.19 10.55 -9.27
C GLU A 23 -12.69 10.52 -9.65
N GLU A 24 -11.81 10.65 -8.67
CA GLU A 24 -10.37 10.50 -8.89
C GLU A 24 -10.03 9.10 -9.47
N LEU A 25 -10.66 8.04 -8.95
CA LEU A 25 -10.47 6.69 -9.48
C LEU A 25 -10.90 6.60 -10.94
N ARG A 26 -12.04 7.20 -11.30
CA ARG A 26 -12.53 7.22 -12.69
C ARG A 26 -11.55 7.93 -13.61
N VAL A 27 -11.07 9.10 -13.20
CA VAL A 27 -10.09 9.88 -13.98
C VAL A 27 -8.80 9.09 -14.15
N LEU A 28 -8.23 8.56 -13.08
CA LEU A 28 -7.01 7.76 -13.10
C LEU A 28 -7.15 6.56 -14.06
N ARG A 29 -8.28 5.83 -13.98
CA ARG A 29 -8.47 4.65 -14.83
C ARG A 29 -8.65 5.00 -16.28
N ARG A 30 -9.44 6.02 -16.62
CA ARG A 30 -9.68 6.47 -18.00
C ARG A 30 -8.43 7.08 -18.64
N SER A 31 -7.55 7.70 -17.87
CA SER A 31 -6.29 8.30 -18.36
C SER A 31 -5.12 7.32 -18.39
N ALA A 32 -5.29 6.09 -17.91
CA ALA A 32 -4.24 5.09 -17.93
C ALA A 32 -3.86 4.74 -19.38
N PRO A 33 -2.55 4.70 -19.72
CA PRO A 33 -2.12 4.36 -21.06
C PRO A 33 -2.59 2.97 -21.48
N VAL A 34 -2.87 2.83 -22.79
CA VAL A 34 -3.14 1.52 -23.38
C VAL A 34 -1.92 0.61 -23.18
N GLY A 35 -2.14 -0.60 -22.68
CA GLY A 35 -1.06 -1.55 -22.39
C GLY A 35 -0.44 -1.42 -21.01
N GLU A 36 -0.88 -0.49 -20.17
CA GLU A 36 -0.45 -0.49 -18.77
C GLU A 36 -0.90 -1.79 -18.06
N PRO A 37 0.01 -2.47 -17.30
CA PRO A 37 -0.30 -3.76 -16.70
C PRO A 37 -1.43 -3.70 -15.67
N ASN A 38 -2.61 -4.18 -16.05
CA ASN A 38 -3.79 -4.21 -15.17
C ASN A 38 -3.56 -5.01 -13.88
N ARG A 39 -2.70 -6.03 -13.92
CA ARG A 39 -2.33 -6.82 -12.74
C ARG A 39 -1.85 -5.95 -11.58
N ARG A 40 -1.03 -4.94 -11.84
CA ARG A 40 -0.54 -4.04 -10.79
C ARG A 40 -1.68 -3.26 -10.12
N TRP A 41 -2.66 -2.82 -10.90
CA TRP A 41 -3.86 -2.16 -10.38
C TRP A 41 -4.71 -3.11 -9.53
N ARG A 42 -4.88 -4.37 -10.00
CA ARG A 42 -5.59 -5.40 -9.23
C ARG A 42 -4.91 -5.67 -7.89
N GLU A 43 -3.57 -5.74 -7.87
CA GLU A 43 -2.81 -5.96 -6.63
C GLU A 43 -2.94 -4.78 -5.65
N VAL A 44 -2.98 -3.52 -6.12
CA VAL A 44 -3.26 -2.36 -5.27
C VAL A 44 -4.69 -2.39 -4.76
N LEU A 45 -5.67 -2.70 -5.60
CA LEU A 45 -7.06 -2.86 -5.19
C LEU A 45 -7.19 -3.93 -4.10
N LEU A 46 -6.57 -5.11 -4.32
CA LEU A 46 -6.59 -6.19 -3.35
C LEU A 46 -5.98 -5.77 -2.01
N GLN A 47 -4.80 -5.15 -1.99
CA GLN A 47 -4.19 -4.75 -0.71
C GLN A 47 -4.92 -3.60 -0.01
N SER A 48 -5.74 -2.83 -0.73
CA SER A 48 -6.45 -1.67 -0.16
C SER A 48 -7.36 -2.03 1.00
N HIS A 49 -7.91 -3.27 1.05
CA HIS A 49 -8.75 -3.67 2.18
C HIS A 49 -8.00 -3.72 3.52
N LEU A 50 -6.68 -3.87 3.50
CA LEU A 50 -5.85 -3.83 4.72
C LEU A 50 -5.80 -2.43 5.35
N PHE A 51 -5.92 -1.40 4.52
CA PHE A 51 -5.77 0.00 4.94
C PHE A 51 -7.11 0.73 4.97
N ALA A 52 -7.99 0.48 4.00
CA ALA A 52 -9.26 1.19 3.83
C ALA A 52 -10.49 0.37 4.26
N GLY A 53 -10.32 -0.92 4.53
CA GLY A 53 -11.40 -1.86 4.82
C GLY A 53 -12.15 -2.35 3.58
N PHE A 54 -12.86 -3.46 3.72
CA PHE A 54 -13.64 -4.06 2.64
C PHE A 54 -14.67 -3.13 2.00
N PRO A 55 -15.45 -2.32 2.75
CA PRO A 55 -16.47 -1.48 2.13
C PRO A 55 -15.90 -0.53 1.06
N ARG A 56 -14.80 0.17 1.36
CA ARG A 56 -14.17 1.06 0.37
C ARG A 56 -13.52 0.29 -0.78
N THR A 57 -12.96 -0.87 -0.51
CA THR A 57 -12.35 -1.71 -1.56
C THR A 57 -13.39 -2.23 -2.53
N VAL A 58 -14.55 -2.67 -2.05
CA VAL A 58 -15.67 -3.13 -2.89
C VAL A 58 -16.22 -2.00 -3.74
N GLU A 59 -16.42 -0.82 -3.16
CA GLU A 59 -16.86 0.37 -3.90
C GLU A 59 -15.84 0.78 -4.96
N ALA A 60 -14.55 0.78 -4.63
CA ALA A 60 -13.48 1.06 -5.59
C ALA A 60 -13.47 0.05 -6.76
N ALA A 61 -13.72 -1.23 -6.48
CA ALA A 61 -13.82 -2.25 -7.53
C ALA A 61 -14.97 -1.95 -8.50
N SER A 62 -16.15 -1.55 -7.99
CA SER A 62 -17.29 -1.15 -8.81
C SER A 62 -16.96 0.05 -9.70
N VAL A 63 -16.41 1.12 -9.10
CA VAL A 63 -16.01 2.34 -9.79
C VAL A 63 -14.98 2.07 -10.89
N LEU A 64 -13.96 1.25 -10.60
CA LEU A 64 -12.93 0.90 -11.59
C LEU A 64 -13.52 0.04 -12.73
N THR A 65 -14.49 -0.84 -12.42
CA THR A 65 -15.19 -1.63 -13.44
C THR A 65 -15.96 -0.73 -14.40
N GLU A 66 -16.70 0.24 -13.88
CA GLU A 66 -17.44 1.24 -14.68
C GLU A 66 -16.51 2.14 -15.51
N ALA A 67 -15.32 2.41 -15.02
CA ALA A 67 -14.33 3.27 -15.69
C ALA A 67 -13.51 2.57 -16.77
N GLY A 68 -13.84 1.34 -17.14
CA GLY A 68 -13.16 0.56 -18.19
C GLY A 68 -12.59 -0.79 -17.71
N GLY A 69 -12.80 -1.12 -16.44
CA GLY A 69 -12.40 -2.39 -15.83
C GLY A 69 -10.89 -2.57 -15.68
N LEU A 70 -10.50 -3.64 -15.03
CA LEU A 70 -9.10 -4.03 -14.82
C LEU A 70 -8.71 -5.31 -15.59
N GLY A 71 -9.52 -5.67 -16.61
CA GLY A 71 -9.30 -6.86 -17.41
C GLY A 71 -9.56 -8.17 -16.65
N VAL A 72 -9.26 -9.27 -17.31
CA VAL A 72 -9.36 -10.61 -16.71
C VAL A 72 -8.13 -10.87 -15.85
N CYS A 73 -8.33 -11.54 -14.71
CA CYS A 73 -7.20 -11.99 -13.89
C CYS A 73 -6.43 -13.11 -14.60
N ASP A 74 -5.12 -13.10 -14.47
CA ASP A 74 -4.30 -14.19 -14.95
C ASP A 74 -4.53 -15.44 -14.07
N PRO A 75 -4.41 -16.67 -14.61
CA PRO A 75 -4.67 -17.89 -13.83
C PRO A 75 -3.89 -17.96 -12.52
N ASP A 76 -2.63 -17.55 -12.49
CA ASP A 76 -1.77 -17.55 -11.30
C ASP A 76 -2.19 -16.50 -10.25
N GLU A 77 -3.01 -15.51 -10.61
CA GLU A 77 -3.61 -14.59 -9.65
C GLU A 77 -4.76 -15.25 -8.87
N LEU A 78 -5.48 -16.15 -9.53
CA LEU A 78 -6.68 -16.82 -9.00
C LEU A 78 -6.33 -18.11 -8.26
N GLU A 79 -5.19 -18.71 -8.58
CA GLU A 79 -4.74 -19.85 -7.81
C GLU A 79 -4.64 -19.44 -6.33
N PRO A 80 -5.26 -20.20 -5.43
CA PRO A 80 -5.00 -20.04 -4.03
C PRO A 80 -3.53 -20.41 -3.82
N SER A 81 -2.64 -19.47 -4.09
CA SER A 81 -1.34 -19.55 -3.47
C SER A 81 -1.64 -19.72 -1.99
N ALA A 82 -1.42 -20.93 -1.49
CA ALA A 82 -1.49 -21.17 -0.05
C ALA A 82 -0.79 -19.97 0.59
N PRO A 83 -1.39 -19.35 1.64
CA PRO A 83 -0.71 -18.27 2.33
C PRO A 83 0.72 -18.72 2.50
N SER A 84 1.68 -17.92 2.11
CA SER A 84 3.08 -18.24 2.33
C SER A 84 3.48 -17.79 3.74
N PRO A 85 3.28 -18.59 4.80
CA PRO A 85 3.64 -18.18 6.15
C PRO A 85 5.12 -17.85 6.25
N ALA A 86 5.96 -18.62 5.56
CA ALA A 86 7.39 -18.36 5.47
C ALA A 86 7.66 -17.04 4.73
N GLY A 87 7.02 -16.81 3.57
CA GLY A 87 7.16 -15.56 2.81
C GLY A 87 6.64 -14.35 3.58
N GLY A 88 5.49 -14.49 4.25
CA GLY A 88 4.93 -13.44 5.10
C GLY A 88 5.83 -13.11 6.29
N SER A 89 6.42 -14.12 6.94
CA SER A 89 7.36 -13.91 8.05
C SER A 89 8.64 -13.21 7.57
N VAL A 90 9.22 -13.65 6.46
CA VAL A 90 10.42 -13.00 5.87
C VAL A 90 10.12 -11.55 5.50
N LEU A 91 8.96 -11.27 4.91
CA LEU A 91 8.57 -9.91 4.57
C LEU A 91 8.41 -9.04 5.82
N PHE A 92 7.76 -9.56 6.86
CA PHE A 92 7.60 -8.88 8.14
C PHE A 92 8.97 -8.52 8.76
N GLU A 93 9.89 -9.49 8.81
CA GLU A 93 11.26 -9.25 9.31
C GLU A 93 12.01 -8.19 8.49
N ARG A 94 11.87 -8.20 7.18
CA ARG A 94 12.50 -7.19 6.31
C ARG A 94 11.92 -5.79 6.54
N ILE A 95 10.61 -5.67 6.75
CA ILE A 95 9.95 -4.37 7.00
C ILE A 95 10.33 -3.80 8.36
N TYR A 96 10.28 -4.62 9.42
CA TYR A 96 10.49 -4.14 10.80
C TYR A 96 11.93 -4.31 11.28
N SER A 97 12.74 -5.18 10.66
CA SER A 97 14.13 -5.42 11.03
C SER A 97 14.29 -5.70 12.53
N GLU A 98 15.18 -5.01 13.21
CA GLU A 98 15.43 -5.14 14.66
C GLU A 98 14.18 -4.92 15.53
N GLN A 99 13.17 -4.22 15.02
CA GLN A 99 11.92 -3.99 15.73
C GLN A 99 10.88 -5.12 15.58
N ALA A 100 11.15 -6.12 14.73
CA ALA A 100 10.16 -7.14 14.38
C ALA A 100 9.61 -7.90 15.60
N SER A 101 10.46 -8.34 16.51
CA SER A 101 10.04 -9.04 17.74
C SER A 101 9.22 -8.13 18.66
N ALA A 102 9.62 -6.89 18.82
CA ALA A 102 8.91 -5.91 19.64
C ALA A 102 7.51 -5.58 19.07
N VAL A 103 7.42 -5.48 17.73
CA VAL A 103 6.14 -5.25 17.04
C VAL A 103 5.21 -6.46 17.20
N ARG A 104 5.72 -7.70 17.02
CA ARG A 104 4.94 -8.92 17.25
C ARG A 104 4.40 -8.97 18.68
N ALA A 105 5.28 -8.78 19.67
CA ALA A 105 4.88 -8.79 21.07
C ALA A 105 3.85 -7.70 21.40
N ALA A 106 3.94 -6.52 20.78
CA ALA A 106 2.96 -5.46 20.94
C ALA A 106 1.59 -5.84 20.35
N LEU A 107 1.57 -6.47 19.17
CA LEU A 107 0.33 -6.96 18.55
C LEU A 107 -0.32 -8.07 19.40
N GLU A 108 0.48 -9.02 19.89
CA GLU A 108 0.00 -10.11 20.76
C GLU A 108 -0.58 -9.59 22.07
N ARG A 109 0.06 -8.60 22.69
CA ARG A 109 -0.49 -7.93 23.90
C ARG A 109 -1.79 -7.18 23.62
N SER A 110 -1.95 -6.64 22.41
CA SER A 110 -3.19 -5.96 22.04
C SER A 110 -4.34 -6.95 21.88
N HIS A 111 -4.14 -7.99 21.09
CA HIS A 111 -5.07 -9.11 20.94
C HIS A 111 -4.42 -10.26 20.15
N PRO A 112 -4.30 -11.49 20.72
CA PRO A 112 -3.62 -12.62 20.06
C PRO A 112 -4.21 -13.00 18.69
N LEU A 113 -5.55 -12.98 18.54
CA LEU A 113 -6.19 -13.26 17.27
C LEU A 113 -5.91 -12.18 16.21
N LEU A 114 -5.86 -10.91 16.61
CA LEU A 114 -5.51 -9.83 15.70
C LEU A 114 -4.07 -9.99 15.21
N ALA A 115 -3.14 -10.30 16.12
CA ALA A 115 -1.74 -10.59 15.75
C ALA A 115 -1.65 -11.73 14.72
N ARG A 116 -2.41 -12.81 14.95
CA ARG A 116 -2.46 -13.96 14.04
C ARG A 116 -3.07 -13.59 12.67
N TRP A 117 -4.19 -12.86 12.64
CA TRP A 117 -4.79 -12.41 11.38
C TRP A 117 -3.87 -11.48 10.59
N ILE A 118 -3.16 -10.59 11.26
CA ILE A 118 -2.16 -9.75 10.61
C ILE A 118 -1.07 -10.61 9.96
N ALA A 119 -0.51 -11.60 10.68
CA ALA A 119 0.53 -12.47 10.14
C ALA A 119 0.02 -13.34 8.97
N GLU A 120 -1.13 -14.00 9.14
CA GLU A 120 -1.67 -14.97 8.19
C GLU A 120 -2.36 -14.30 6.99
N HIS A 121 -3.10 -13.22 7.23
CA HIS A 121 -3.86 -12.55 6.18
C HIS A 121 -3.08 -11.40 5.57
N ALA A 122 -2.68 -10.40 6.37
CA ALA A 122 -2.03 -9.23 5.79
C ALA A 122 -0.66 -9.59 5.16
N TYR A 123 0.22 -10.22 5.91
CA TYR A 123 1.56 -10.53 5.41
C TYR A 123 1.62 -11.75 4.51
N ALA A 124 1.10 -12.91 4.96
CA ALA A 124 1.27 -14.15 4.21
C ALA A 124 0.36 -14.26 2.99
N ARG A 125 -0.86 -13.71 3.05
CA ARG A 125 -1.85 -13.83 1.96
C ARG A 125 -1.85 -12.63 1.01
N VAL A 126 -1.64 -11.42 1.50
CA VAL A 126 -1.82 -10.21 0.70
C VAL A 126 -0.48 -9.58 0.32
N LEU A 127 0.33 -9.18 1.28
CA LEU A 127 1.55 -8.41 1.00
C LEU A 127 2.68 -9.23 0.39
N ALA A 128 2.71 -10.56 0.63
CA ALA A 128 3.68 -11.47 0.01
C ALA A 128 3.27 -11.95 -1.41
N ARG A 129 2.12 -11.48 -1.96
CA ARG A 129 1.69 -11.85 -3.32
C ARG A 129 2.64 -11.33 -4.39
N ALA A 130 2.77 -12.12 -5.46
CA ALA A 130 3.40 -11.66 -6.71
C ALA A 130 2.58 -10.56 -7.41
N GLY A 131 3.05 -10.05 -8.53
CA GLY A 131 2.34 -9.08 -9.38
C GLY A 131 2.59 -7.61 -9.04
N LEU A 132 3.01 -7.30 -7.80
CA LEU A 132 3.52 -5.98 -7.40
C LEU A 132 4.72 -6.17 -6.46
N ALA A 133 5.83 -5.50 -6.76
CA ALA A 133 7.05 -5.61 -5.95
C ALA A 133 6.81 -5.11 -4.52
N PRO A 134 7.47 -5.71 -3.50
CA PRO A 134 7.22 -5.38 -2.09
C PRO A 134 7.46 -3.91 -1.74
N ASP A 135 8.48 -3.28 -2.29
CA ASP A 135 8.74 -1.85 -2.13
C ASP A 135 7.61 -0.99 -2.71
N ARG A 136 7.05 -1.36 -3.86
CA ARG A 136 5.92 -0.66 -4.49
C ARG A 136 4.63 -0.85 -3.67
N ARG A 137 4.43 -2.00 -3.03
CA ARG A 137 3.34 -2.23 -2.08
C ARG A 137 3.43 -1.29 -0.88
N GLU A 138 4.65 -1.13 -0.33
CA GLU A 138 4.88 -0.20 0.78
C GLU A 138 4.66 1.27 0.38
N LEU A 139 5.06 1.69 -0.83
CA LEU A 139 4.77 3.04 -1.32
C LEU A 139 3.26 3.31 -1.45
N CYS A 140 2.48 2.31 -1.89
CA CYS A 140 1.01 2.39 -1.89
C CYS A 140 0.44 2.43 -0.46
N ALA A 141 1.03 1.69 0.50
CA ALA A 141 0.66 1.76 1.90
C ALA A 141 0.96 3.15 2.51
N VAL A 142 2.13 3.72 2.20
CA VAL A 142 2.49 5.10 2.59
C VAL A 142 1.43 6.10 2.11
N ALA A 143 1.01 6.00 0.86
CA ALA A 143 -0.02 6.88 0.29
C ALA A 143 -1.37 6.75 1.04
N ALA A 144 -1.83 5.52 1.29
CA ALA A 144 -3.09 5.28 1.99
C ALA A 144 -3.06 5.76 3.45
N LEU A 145 -1.94 5.53 4.14
CA LEU A 145 -1.77 5.88 5.56
C LEU A 145 -1.58 7.38 5.77
N ALA A 146 -0.86 8.06 4.86
CA ALA A 146 -0.78 9.52 4.85
C ALA A 146 -2.16 10.14 4.61
N ALA A 147 -2.94 9.59 3.69
CA ALA A 147 -4.29 10.03 3.39
C ALA A 147 -5.25 9.87 4.57
N GLN A 148 -5.03 8.91 5.45
CA GLN A 148 -5.84 8.66 6.64
C GLN A 148 -5.25 9.25 7.93
N GLU A 149 -4.16 10.01 7.85
CA GLU A 149 -3.47 10.62 8.98
C GLU A 149 -3.05 9.59 10.05
N GLN A 150 -2.62 8.39 9.63
CA GLN A 150 -2.20 7.30 10.50
C GLN A 150 -0.67 7.35 10.75
N ASP A 151 -0.18 8.38 11.42
CA ASP A 151 1.25 8.74 11.55
C ASP A 151 2.13 7.58 12.00
N ARG A 152 1.70 6.83 13.02
CA ARG A 152 2.50 5.72 13.54
C ARG A 152 2.68 4.61 12.51
N GLN A 153 1.63 4.30 11.77
CA GLN A 153 1.68 3.31 10.70
C GLN A 153 2.43 3.86 9.48
N LEU A 154 2.20 5.13 9.12
CA LEU A 154 2.94 5.83 8.07
C LEU A 154 4.45 5.74 8.31
N ALA A 155 4.92 6.02 9.53
CA ALA A 155 6.33 5.91 9.90
C ALA A 155 6.88 4.49 9.71
N ALA A 156 6.11 3.46 10.07
CA ALA A 156 6.52 2.07 9.91
C ALA A 156 6.64 1.67 8.44
N HIS A 157 5.63 1.99 7.62
CA HIS A 157 5.62 1.67 6.20
C HIS A 157 6.60 2.50 5.38
N ALA A 158 6.85 3.77 5.73
CA ALA A 158 7.90 4.58 5.10
C ALA A 158 9.30 3.97 5.29
N ARG A 159 9.63 3.50 6.50
CA ARG A 159 10.87 2.75 6.76
C ARG A 159 10.88 1.41 6.01
N GLY A 160 9.76 0.70 6.01
CA GLY A 160 9.59 -0.56 5.30
C GLY A 160 9.88 -0.41 3.80
N ALA A 161 9.33 0.63 3.18
CA ALA A 161 9.58 0.95 1.77
C ALA A 161 11.08 1.09 1.47
N VAL A 162 11.80 1.87 2.29
CA VAL A 162 13.26 2.06 2.12
C VAL A 162 14.02 0.75 2.32
N ARG A 163 13.69 -0.03 3.34
CA ARG A 163 14.33 -1.34 3.60
C ARG A 163 14.08 -2.36 2.51
N LEU A 164 12.98 -2.26 1.80
CA LEU A 164 12.63 -3.14 0.69
C LEU A 164 13.22 -2.68 -0.64
N GLY A 165 13.80 -1.49 -0.73
CA GLY A 165 14.53 -1.02 -1.91
C GLY A 165 14.03 0.27 -2.53
N ALA A 166 12.93 0.87 -2.03
CA ALA A 166 12.54 2.21 -2.43
C ALA A 166 13.57 3.25 -1.94
N THR A 167 13.79 4.27 -2.73
CA THR A 167 14.62 5.41 -2.29
C THR A 167 13.81 6.35 -1.39
N ARG A 168 14.50 7.11 -0.54
CA ARG A 168 13.86 8.16 0.25
C ARG A 168 13.18 9.22 -0.61
N ALA A 169 13.79 9.53 -1.75
CA ALA A 169 13.21 10.45 -2.72
C ALA A 169 11.87 9.91 -3.24
N GLU A 170 11.76 8.61 -3.54
CA GLU A 170 10.49 8.00 -3.95
C GLU A 170 9.43 8.09 -2.85
N VAL A 171 9.78 7.86 -1.59
CA VAL A 171 8.83 8.01 -0.46
C VAL A 171 8.33 9.46 -0.34
N GLN A 172 9.22 10.44 -0.53
CA GLN A 172 8.82 11.86 -0.54
C GLN A 172 7.95 12.21 -1.76
N GLU A 173 8.27 11.63 -2.93
CA GLU A 173 7.48 11.81 -4.15
C GLU A 173 6.07 11.24 -4.02
N VAL A 174 5.84 10.18 -3.22
CA VAL A 174 4.48 9.71 -2.90
C VAL A 174 3.65 10.83 -2.31
N LEU A 175 4.18 11.57 -1.33
CA LEU A 175 3.46 12.67 -0.68
C LEU A 175 3.20 13.84 -1.65
N ALA A 176 4.15 14.11 -2.55
CA ALA A 176 3.96 15.13 -3.59
C ALA A 176 2.86 14.72 -4.57
N GLU A 177 2.81 13.43 -4.96
CA GLU A 177 1.81 12.90 -5.90
C GLU A 177 0.37 12.94 -5.36
N ILE A 178 0.20 12.76 -4.05
CA ILE A 178 -1.12 12.77 -3.42
C ILE A 178 -1.48 14.11 -2.77
N ALA A 179 -0.65 15.14 -2.92
CA ALA A 179 -0.79 16.42 -2.22
C ALA A 179 -2.17 17.08 -2.43
N GLU A 180 -2.70 17.03 -3.65
CA GLU A 180 -4.02 17.59 -3.99
C GLU A 180 -5.20 16.84 -3.33
N LEU A 181 -4.98 15.61 -2.88
CA LEU A 181 -6.00 14.81 -2.19
C LEU A 181 -6.07 15.11 -0.69
N LEU A 182 -5.05 15.77 -0.14
CA LEU A 182 -4.88 16.02 1.29
C LEU A 182 -5.18 17.49 1.62
N THR A 183 -5.50 17.75 2.89
CA THR A 183 -5.45 19.11 3.41
C THR A 183 -3.99 19.56 3.56
N PRO A 184 -3.69 20.89 3.49
CA PRO A 184 -2.32 21.37 3.71
C PRO A 184 -1.72 20.91 5.05
N ALA A 185 -2.52 20.87 6.10
CA ALA A 185 -2.07 20.42 7.43
C ALA A 185 -1.74 18.91 7.46
N ALA A 186 -2.58 18.07 6.86
CA ALA A 186 -2.33 16.63 6.75
C ALA A 186 -1.07 16.34 5.92
N LEU A 187 -0.88 17.06 4.82
CA LEU A 187 0.31 16.93 3.98
C LEU A 187 1.59 17.31 4.74
N GLU A 188 1.59 18.42 5.43
CA GLU A 188 2.77 18.87 6.20
C GLU A 188 3.11 17.87 7.30
N ARG A 189 2.12 17.42 8.06
CA ARG A 189 2.29 16.39 9.07
C ARG A 189 2.86 15.09 8.51
N ALA A 190 2.35 14.63 7.37
CA ALA A 190 2.88 13.45 6.70
C ALA A 190 4.34 13.63 6.26
N ARG A 191 4.72 14.82 5.76
CA ARG A 191 6.09 15.17 5.40
C ARG A 191 7.04 15.12 6.62
N GLU A 192 6.62 15.68 7.75
CA GLU A 192 7.39 15.65 9.00
C GLU A 192 7.64 14.20 9.44
N VAL A 193 6.58 13.37 9.46
CA VAL A 193 6.68 11.94 9.80
C VAL A 193 7.67 11.23 8.88
N VAL A 194 7.50 11.35 7.56
CA VAL A 194 8.37 10.69 6.58
C VAL A 194 9.82 11.19 6.72
N ALA A 195 10.04 12.50 6.82
CA ALA A 195 11.38 13.08 6.96
C ALA A 195 12.09 12.61 8.23
N HIS A 196 11.35 12.49 9.34
CA HIS A 196 11.92 12.02 10.61
C HIS A 196 12.33 10.54 10.55
N PHE A 197 11.48 9.68 10.00
CA PHE A 197 11.64 8.22 10.07
C PHE A 197 12.36 7.59 8.87
N THR A 198 12.69 8.35 7.84
CA THR A 198 13.53 7.89 6.73
C THR A 198 14.97 8.44 6.78
N ARG A 199 15.35 9.16 7.82
CA ARG A 199 16.77 9.58 8.05
C ARG A 199 17.65 8.35 8.27
N GLU A 200 18.91 8.45 7.85
CA GLU A 200 19.93 7.46 8.25
C GLU A 200 20.17 7.51 9.75
N PRO A 201 20.44 6.35 10.38
CA PRO A 201 20.95 6.34 11.74
C PRO A 201 22.30 7.05 11.84
#